data_cde9662478b7dec8489420fe8c117cfd
#
_entry.id   cde9662478b7dec8489420fe8c117cfd
#
_cell.length_a   1.000
_cell.length_b   1.000
_cell.length_c   1.000
_cell.angle_alpha   90.00
_cell.angle_beta   90.00
_cell.angle_gamma   90.00
#
_symmetry.space_group_name_H-M   'P 1'
#
loop_
_entity.id
_entity.type
_entity.pdbx_description
1 polymer ?
#
loop_
_entity_poly.entity_id
_entity_poly.type
_entity_poly.pdbx_seq_one_letter_code
_entity_poly.pdbx_strand_id
1 'polypeptide(L)'
;MRDLVIIMGVAGSGKTSIAEALSKAEGWPFVEADDYHSAANKEKMASGTPLTDADRADWVRSLCKTLTDMPEDRVVLACSALTPFVQTGLREQSGRTCLFVLLDVPKDELARRISSRADH
;
A
#
# COMPACT_ATOMS: atom_id res chain seq x y z
N MET A 1 1.23 19.19 10.45
CA MET A 1 1.80 17.86 10.71
C MET A 1 1.52 16.96 9.50
N ARG A 2 2.53 16.32 8.99
CA ARG A 2 2.38 15.48 7.80
C ARG A 2 2.22 14.02 8.21
N ASP A 3 1.10 13.41 7.82
CA ASP A 3 0.74 12.06 8.20
C ASP A 3 0.57 11.16 6.97
N LEU A 4 0.85 9.88 7.15
CA LEU A 4 0.63 8.85 6.14
C LEU A 4 -0.15 7.70 6.79
N VAL A 5 -1.36 7.46 6.31
CA VAL A 5 -2.18 6.33 6.76
C VAL A 5 -1.97 5.20 5.78
N ILE A 6 -1.36 4.12 6.23
CA ILE A 6 -0.99 2.99 5.39
C ILE A 6 -1.93 1.82 5.67
N ILE A 7 -2.76 1.50 4.70
CA ILE A 7 -3.66 0.35 4.78
C ILE A 7 -2.90 -0.87 4.25
N MET A 8 -2.57 -1.79 5.13
CA MET A 8 -1.80 -3.00 4.81
C MET A 8 -2.70 -4.22 4.77
N GLY A 9 -2.29 -5.19 4.00
CA GLY A 9 -2.97 -6.47 3.91
C GLY A 9 -2.49 -7.26 2.71
N VAL A 10 -2.74 -8.57 2.74
CA VAL A 10 -2.41 -9.44 1.61
C VAL A 10 -3.32 -9.15 0.42
N ALA A 11 -2.93 -9.63 -0.76
CA ALA A 11 -3.76 -9.51 -1.95
C ALA A 11 -5.14 -10.13 -1.70
N GLY A 12 -6.19 -9.44 -2.10
CA GLY A 12 -7.56 -9.89 -1.89
C GLY A 12 -8.15 -9.54 -0.52
N SER A 13 -7.41 -8.86 0.36
CA SER A 13 -7.92 -8.45 1.67
C SER A 13 -8.88 -7.26 1.61
N GLY A 14 -8.95 -6.56 0.46
CA GLY A 14 -9.78 -5.38 0.31
C GLY A 14 -9.08 -4.08 0.70
N LYS A 15 -7.76 -4.09 0.85
CA LYS A 15 -7.01 -2.91 1.28
C LYS A 15 -7.20 -1.71 0.36
N THR A 16 -7.21 -1.92 -0.96
CA THR A 16 -7.42 -0.84 -1.92
C THR A 16 -8.82 -0.23 -1.79
N SER A 17 -9.85 -1.07 -1.69
CA SER A 17 -11.23 -0.61 -1.53
C SER A 17 -11.42 0.22 -0.26
N ILE A 18 -10.82 -0.23 0.85
CA ILE A 18 -10.90 0.48 2.14
C ILE A 18 -10.13 1.78 2.07
N ALA A 19 -8.93 1.77 1.47
CA ALA A 19 -8.11 2.97 1.31
C ALA A 19 -8.84 4.03 0.46
N GLU A 20 -9.46 3.60 -0.64
CA GLU A 20 -10.24 4.51 -1.49
C GLU A 20 -11.46 5.07 -0.76
N ALA A 21 -12.16 4.26 0.02
CA ALA A 21 -13.31 4.70 0.80
C ALA A 21 -12.90 5.74 1.84
N LEU A 22 -11.79 5.53 2.53
CA LEU A 22 -11.24 6.47 3.50
C LEU A 22 -10.83 7.78 2.81
N SER A 23 -10.17 7.67 1.65
CA SER A 23 -9.77 8.82 0.84
C SER A 23 -10.97 9.70 0.51
N LYS A 24 -12.06 9.11 0.04
CA LYS A 24 -13.28 9.84 -0.31
C LYS A 24 -13.96 10.45 0.91
N ALA A 25 -14.03 9.69 2.01
CA ALA A 25 -14.72 10.15 3.22
C ALA A 25 -14.02 11.36 3.85
N GLU A 26 -12.69 11.36 3.84
CA GLU A 26 -11.89 12.39 4.51
C GLU A 26 -11.37 13.48 3.56
N GLY A 27 -11.48 13.28 2.27
CA GLY A 27 -10.91 14.20 1.28
C GLY A 27 -9.39 14.14 1.21
N TRP A 28 -8.77 13.03 1.59
CA TRP A 28 -7.32 12.85 1.53
C TRP A 28 -6.93 12.16 0.22
N PRO A 29 -5.81 12.54 -0.41
CA PRO A 29 -5.39 11.86 -1.63
C PRO A 29 -5.02 10.40 -1.37
N PHE A 30 -5.29 9.55 -2.37
CA PHE A 30 -5.03 8.12 -2.33
C PHE A 30 -3.84 7.77 -3.23
N VAL A 31 -2.96 6.91 -2.74
CA VAL A 31 -1.82 6.38 -3.48
C VAL A 31 -1.86 4.85 -3.42
N GLU A 32 -1.71 4.20 -4.58
CA GLU A 32 -1.57 2.75 -4.67
C GLU A 32 -0.08 2.41 -4.80
N ALA A 33 0.48 1.77 -3.79
CA ALA A 33 1.91 1.47 -3.74
C ALA A 33 2.38 0.60 -4.91
N ASP A 34 1.54 -0.32 -5.37
CA ASP A 34 1.91 -1.23 -6.46
C ASP A 34 2.19 -0.51 -7.77
N ASP A 35 1.64 0.68 -7.97
CA ASP A 35 1.86 1.47 -9.17
C ASP A 35 3.30 1.98 -9.31
N TYR A 36 4.08 1.91 -8.23
CA TYR A 36 5.45 2.44 -8.19
C TYR A 36 6.53 1.40 -8.41
N HIS A 37 6.15 0.14 -8.67
CA HIS A 37 7.12 -0.88 -9.05
C HIS A 37 7.65 -0.62 -10.45
N SER A 38 8.95 -0.89 -10.65
CA SER A 38 9.58 -0.83 -11.97
C SER A 38 8.98 -1.88 -12.91
N ALA A 39 9.21 -1.71 -14.22
CA ALA A 39 8.80 -2.71 -15.20
C ALA A 39 9.43 -4.09 -14.89
N ALA A 40 10.70 -4.10 -14.47
CA ALA A 40 11.38 -5.33 -14.09
C ALA A 40 10.72 -6.00 -12.88
N ASN A 41 10.34 -5.21 -11.86
CA ASN A 41 9.63 -5.75 -10.70
C ASN A 41 8.25 -6.30 -11.08
N LYS A 42 7.51 -5.59 -11.92
CA LYS A 42 6.20 -6.04 -12.41
C LYS A 42 6.30 -7.34 -13.17
N GLU A 43 7.34 -7.51 -13.98
CA GLU A 43 7.59 -8.75 -14.72
C GLU A 43 7.90 -9.89 -13.78
N LYS A 44 8.73 -9.68 -12.75
CA LYS A 44 9.02 -10.70 -11.74
C LYS A 44 7.75 -11.12 -11.00
N MET A 45 6.93 -10.16 -10.60
CA MET A 45 5.68 -10.44 -9.91
C MET A 45 4.73 -11.25 -10.79
N ALA A 46 4.62 -10.92 -12.07
CA ALA A 46 3.77 -11.62 -13.03
C ALA A 46 4.24 -13.06 -13.27
N SER A 47 5.55 -13.31 -13.23
CA SER A 47 6.13 -14.65 -13.44
C SER A 47 6.24 -15.47 -12.16
N GLY A 48 5.82 -14.91 -11.01
CA GLY A 48 5.93 -15.60 -9.71
C GLY A 48 7.31 -15.57 -9.11
N THR A 49 8.23 -14.77 -9.64
CA THR A 49 9.58 -14.63 -9.12
C THR A 49 9.59 -13.71 -7.90
N PRO A 50 10.10 -14.14 -6.73
CA PRO A 50 10.15 -13.26 -5.55
C PRO A 50 11.02 -12.04 -5.77
N LEU A 51 10.60 -10.90 -5.19
CA LEU A 51 11.40 -9.69 -5.19
C LEU A 51 12.49 -9.78 -4.13
N THR A 52 13.70 -9.31 -4.47
CA THR A 52 14.79 -9.18 -3.50
C THR A 52 14.65 -7.87 -2.73
N ASP A 53 15.45 -7.71 -1.66
CA ASP A 53 15.47 -6.45 -0.92
C ASP A 53 15.97 -5.30 -1.80
N ALA A 54 16.89 -5.56 -2.73
CA ALA A 54 17.34 -4.55 -3.70
C ALA A 54 16.20 -4.10 -4.61
N ASP A 55 15.37 -5.03 -5.08
CA ASP A 55 14.18 -4.72 -5.88
C ASP A 55 13.20 -3.85 -5.10
N ARG A 56 12.99 -4.18 -3.83
CA ARG A 56 12.09 -3.42 -2.95
C ARG A 56 12.65 -2.06 -2.59
N ALA A 57 13.97 -1.93 -2.48
CA ALA A 57 14.61 -0.66 -2.16
C ALA A 57 14.32 0.40 -3.22
N ASP A 58 14.39 0.05 -4.49
CA ASP A 58 14.06 0.95 -5.59
C ASP A 58 12.58 1.35 -5.56
N TRP A 59 11.72 0.40 -5.30
CA TRP A 59 10.28 0.63 -5.17
C TRP A 59 9.97 1.58 -4.02
N VAL A 60 10.51 1.33 -2.83
CA VAL A 60 10.31 2.18 -1.65
C VAL A 60 10.82 3.60 -1.93
N ARG A 61 11.97 3.73 -2.56
CA ARG A 61 12.55 5.04 -2.89
C ARG A 61 11.63 5.82 -3.83
N SER A 62 11.15 5.18 -4.88
CA SER A 62 10.26 5.80 -5.86
C SER A 62 8.94 6.23 -5.20
N LEU A 63 8.34 5.35 -4.40
CA LEU A 63 7.11 5.62 -3.67
C LEU A 63 7.29 6.77 -2.68
N CYS A 64 8.36 6.74 -1.89
CA CYS A 64 8.61 7.75 -0.86
C CYS A 64 8.92 9.11 -1.45
N LYS A 65 9.55 9.17 -2.62
CA LYS A 65 9.76 10.44 -3.32
C LYS A 65 8.43 11.12 -3.64
N THR A 66 7.47 10.36 -4.17
CA THR A 66 6.13 10.87 -4.44
C THR A 66 5.46 11.35 -3.16
N LEU A 67 5.52 10.54 -2.09
CA LEU A 67 4.89 10.89 -0.82
C LEU A 67 5.51 12.15 -0.19
N THR A 68 6.82 12.34 -0.35
CA THR A 68 7.52 13.53 0.15
C THR A 68 7.12 14.77 -0.63
N ASP A 69 6.95 14.64 -1.95
CA ASP A 69 6.67 15.77 -2.84
C ASP A 69 5.20 16.20 -2.83
N MET A 70 4.28 15.37 -2.33
CA MET A 70 2.87 15.71 -2.25
C MET A 70 2.66 16.83 -1.22
N PRO A 71 1.89 17.89 -1.56
CA PRO A 71 1.68 19.03 -0.66
C PRO A 71 0.68 18.76 0.46
N GLU A 72 -0.18 17.77 0.33
CA GLU A 72 -1.24 17.50 1.30
C GLU A 72 -0.66 17.01 2.63
N ASP A 73 -1.27 17.44 3.73
CA ASP A 73 -0.84 17.06 5.08
C ASP A 73 -1.12 15.58 5.38
N ARG A 74 -2.15 15.00 4.79
CA ARG A 74 -2.52 13.60 5.00
C ARG A 74 -2.73 12.89 3.68
N VAL A 75 -2.17 11.68 3.60
CA VAL A 75 -2.25 10.82 2.42
C VAL A 75 -2.62 9.42 2.87
N VAL A 76 -3.48 8.75 2.10
CA VAL A 76 -3.84 7.35 2.33
C VAL A 76 -3.08 6.50 1.33
N LEU A 77 -2.35 5.51 1.81
CA LEU A 77 -1.56 4.59 0.99
C LEU A 77 -2.08 3.17 1.15
N ALA A 78 -2.39 2.51 0.04
CA ALA A 78 -2.63 1.07 0.05
C ALA A 78 -1.32 0.37 -0.29
N CYS A 79 -0.85 -0.49 0.59
CA CYS A 79 0.47 -1.11 0.46
C CYS A 79 0.50 -2.46 1.14
N SER A 80 1.17 -3.43 0.52
CA SER A 80 1.42 -4.73 1.14
C SER A 80 2.66 -4.70 2.03
N ALA A 81 2.85 -3.66 2.82
CA ALA A 81 4.04 -3.41 3.63
C ALA A 81 4.16 -4.43 4.78
N LEU A 82 4.29 -5.73 4.44
CA LEU A 82 4.32 -6.81 5.41
C LEU A 82 5.72 -7.09 5.96
N THR A 83 6.77 -6.64 5.26
CA THR A 83 8.15 -6.89 5.70
C THR A 83 8.66 -5.71 6.54
N PRO A 84 9.49 -5.99 7.58
CA PRO A 84 10.11 -4.91 8.36
C PRO A 84 10.92 -3.95 7.48
N PHE A 85 11.57 -4.46 6.44
CA PHE A 85 12.34 -3.64 5.49
C PHE A 85 11.49 -2.53 4.86
N VAL A 86 10.32 -2.88 4.34
CA VAL A 86 9.42 -1.92 3.69
C VAL A 86 8.84 -0.95 4.71
N GLN A 87 8.43 -1.44 5.87
CA GLN A 87 7.89 -0.60 6.94
C GLN A 87 8.90 0.43 7.42
N THR A 88 10.14 0.00 7.65
CA THR A 88 11.23 0.89 8.04
C THR A 88 11.51 1.93 6.97
N GLY A 89 11.55 1.50 5.70
CA GLY A 89 11.77 2.40 4.58
C GLY A 89 10.71 3.49 4.49
N LEU A 90 9.45 3.15 4.67
CA LEU A 90 8.36 4.12 4.67
C LEU A 90 8.51 5.12 5.83
N ARG A 91 8.85 4.65 7.03
CA ARG A 91 9.04 5.54 8.18
C ARG A 91 10.20 6.50 7.99
N GLU A 92 11.31 6.03 7.43
CA GLU A 92 12.54 6.82 7.29
C GLU A 92 12.54 7.74 6.08
N GLN A 93 11.88 7.35 4.98
CA GLN A 93 12.03 8.03 3.69
C GLN A 93 10.81 8.83 3.25
N SER A 94 9.62 8.56 3.80
CA SER A 94 8.40 9.24 3.33
C SER A 94 8.29 10.70 3.79
N GLY A 95 9.06 11.10 4.80
CA GLY A 95 8.94 12.44 5.38
C GLY A 95 7.65 12.67 6.14
N ARG A 96 6.94 11.60 6.49
CA ARG A 96 5.63 11.65 7.13
C ARG A 96 5.56 10.74 8.36
N THR A 97 4.70 11.09 9.31
CA THR A 97 4.40 10.21 10.44
C THR A 97 3.50 9.09 9.94
N CYS A 98 3.96 7.85 10.06
CA CYS A 98 3.26 6.69 9.52
C CYS A 98 2.34 6.06 10.54
N LEU A 99 1.08 5.82 10.15
CA LEU A 99 0.13 5.02 10.88
C LEU A 99 -0.15 3.77 10.06
N PHE A 100 0.26 2.62 10.56
CA PHE A 100 0.07 1.34 9.87
C PHE A 100 -1.22 0.69 10.35
N VAL A 101 -2.15 0.44 9.42
CA VAL A 101 -3.42 -0.22 9.70
C VAL A 101 -3.44 -1.55 8.97
N LEU A 102 -3.37 -2.65 9.72
CA LEU A 102 -3.38 -4.00 9.15
C LEU A 102 -4.81 -4.49 9.03
N LEU A 103 -5.20 -4.87 7.81
CA LEU A 103 -6.47 -5.55 7.59
C LEU A 103 -6.28 -7.03 7.88
N ASP A 104 -6.65 -7.45 9.08
CA ASP A 104 -6.59 -8.83 9.52
C ASP A 104 -7.97 -9.47 9.32
N VAL A 105 -8.19 -10.00 8.13
CA VAL A 105 -9.46 -10.59 7.75
C VAL A 105 -9.32 -12.10 7.73
N PRO A 106 -10.12 -12.84 8.54
CA PRO A 106 -10.12 -14.29 8.48
C PRO A 106 -10.40 -14.80 7.07
N LYS A 107 -9.81 -15.93 6.71
CA LYS A 107 -9.90 -16.49 5.37
C LYS A 107 -11.36 -16.66 4.92
N ASP A 108 -12.24 -17.13 5.80
CA ASP A 108 -13.66 -17.31 5.50
C ASP A 108 -14.35 -15.98 5.22
N GLU A 109 -14.04 -14.98 6.00
CA GLU A 109 -14.57 -13.63 5.82
C GLU A 109 -14.10 -13.02 4.50
N LEU A 110 -12.83 -13.26 4.16
CA LEU A 110 -12.27 -12.77 2.90
C LEU A 110 -12.99 -13.40 1.71
N ALA A 111 -13.21 -14.72 1.72
CA ALA A 111 -13.93 -15.42 0.67
C ALA A 111 -15.36 -14.88 0.52
N ARG A 112 -16.03 -14.63 1.64
CA ARG A 112 -17.38 -14.07 1.65
C ARG A 112 -17.43 -12.67 1.04
N ARG A 113 -16.46 -11.81 1.35
CA ARG A 113 -16.39 -10.45 0.79
C ARG A 113 -16.17 -10.48 -0.71
N ILE A 114 -15.32 -11.38 -1.19
CA ILE A 114 -15.07 -11.54 -2.62
C ILE A 114 -16.35 -11.98 -3.33
N SER A 115 -17.06 -12.97 -2.78
CA SER A 115 -18.34 -13.45 -3.32
C SER A 115 -19.39 -12.33 -3.36
N SER A 116 -19.48 -11.55 -2.28
CA SER A 116 -20.42 -10.43 -2.20
C SER A 116 -20.14 -9.37 -3.26
N ARG A 117 -18.86 -9.12 -3.60
CA ARG A 117 -18.50 -8.19 -4.67
C ARG A 117 -18.88 -8.71 -6.04
N ALA A 118 -18.77 -10.01 -6.28
CA ALA A 118 -19.13 -10.64 -7.54
C ALA A 118 -20.62 -10.52 -7.83
N ASP A 119 -21.45 -10.43 -6.78
CA ASP A 119 -22.90 -10.32 -6.90
C ASP A 119 -23.40 -8.90 -7.20
N HIS A 120 -22.50 -7.96 -7.19
CA HIS A 120 -22.79 -6.58 -7.54
C HIS A 120 -22.46 -6.30 -9.01
#